data_5d935bd9927a80451f1c3be8e02b4b82
#
_entry.id   5d935bd9927a80451f1c3be8e02b4b82
#
_cell.length_a   1.000
_cell.length_b   1.000
_cell.length_c   1.000
_cell.angle_alpha   90.00
_cell.angle_beta   90.00
_cell.angle_gamma   90.00
#
_symmetry.space_group_name_H-M   'P 1'
#
loop_
_entity.id
_entity.type
_entity.pdbx_description
1 polymer ?
#
loop_
_entity_poly.entity_id
_entity_poly.type
_entity_poly.pdbx_seq_one_letter_code
_entity_poly.pdbx_strand_id
1 'polypeptide(L)'
;MKTLTVISYDFFYQASGEPWFCSYATTVMVGDKVLHSELVQLSELADFERLREHVIEEAFEKQTEYKNPSTGTRGETYSKVFGAE
;
A
#
# COMPACT_ATOMS: atom_id res chain seq x y z
N MET A 1 22.61 13.31 7.31
CA MET A 1 21.43 12.67 7.89
C MET A 1 20.71 11.87 6.82
N LYS A 2 20.35 10.65 7.14
CA LYS A 2 19.75 9.74 6.17
C LYS A 2 18.26 10.01 6.01
N THR A 3 17.82 10.15 4.77
CA THR A 3 16.40 10.35 4.44
C THR A 3 15.86 9.08 3.78
N LEU A 4 14.73 8.61 4.26
CA LEU A 4 14.03 7.45 3.70
C LEU A 4 12.64 7.88 3.25
N THR A 5 12.24 7.41 2.09
CA THR A 5 10.87 7.56 1.60
C THR A 5 10.26 6.18 1.51
N VAL A 6 9.16 5.97 2.21
CA VAL A 6 8.43 4.70 2.18
C VAL A 6 7.11 4.92 1.48
N ILE A 7 6.87 4.13 0.42
CA ILE A 7 5.60 4.14 -0.30
C ILE A 7 4.91 2.82 -0.03
N SER A 8 3.67 2.88 0.44
CA SER A 8 2.88 1.71 0.77
C SER A 8 1.55 1.75 0.04
N TYR A 9 1.13 0.60 -0.47
CA TYR A 9 -0.17 0.42 -1.10
C TYR A 9 -0.94 -0.64 -0.36
N ASP A 10 -2.20 -0.35 -0.03
CA ASP A 10 -3.12 -1.29 0.59
C ASP A 10 -4.23 -1.63 -0.39
N PHE A 11 -4.44 -2.90 -0.64
CA PHE A 11 -5.48 -3.40 -1.53
C PHE A 11 -6.51 -4.17 -0.71
N PHE A 12 -7.75 -3.73 -0.75
CA PHE A 12 -8.82 -4.33 0.03
C PHE A 12 -9.81 -5.06 -0.88
N TYR A 13 -10.20 -6.26 -0.44
CA TYR A 13 -11.10 -7.15 -1.18
C TYR A 13 -12.37 -7.37 -0.38
N GLN A 14 -13.49 -7.55 -1.07
CA GLN A 14 -14.74 -7.92 -0.45
C GLN A 14 -14.70 -9.37 0.03
N ALA A 15 -15.67 -9.77 0.84
CA ALA A 15 -15.77 -11.15 1.32
C ALA A 15 -15.86 -12.16 0.18
N SER A 16 -16.43 -11.75 -0.95
CA SER A 16 -16.53 -12.57 -2.17
C SER A 16 -15.19 -12.80 -2.86
N GLY A 17 -14.16 -12.04 -2.48
CA GLY A 17 -12.86 -12.06 -3.14
C GLY A 17 -12.70 -11.03 -4.24
N GLU A 18 -13.75 -10.29 -4.54
CA GLU A 18 -13.68 -9.23 -5.56
C GLU A 18 -12.96 -8.00 -5.04
N PRO A 19 -12.22 -7.29 -5.91
CA PRO A 19 -11.58 -6.05 -5.51
C PRO A 19 -12.59 -5.04 -4.98
N TRP A 20 -12.19 -4.31 -3.95
CA TRP A 20 -13.05 -3.31 -3.34
C TRP A 20 -12.47 -1.91 -3.52
N PHE A 21 -11.37 -1.62 -2.86
CA PHE A 21 -10.69 -0.34 -3.04
C PHE A 21 -9.22 -0.49 -2.67
N CYS A 22 -8.42 0.50 -3.06
CA CYS A 22 -7.04 0.56 -2.62
C CYS A 22 -6.71 1.96 -2.10
N SER A 23 -5.68 2.02 -1.27
CA SER A 23 -5.17 3.28 -0.76
C SER A 23 -3.65 3.25 -0.82
N TYR A 24 -3.03 4.42 -0.81
CA TYR A 24 -1.58 4.48 -0.69
C TYR A 24 -1.16 5.58 0.27
N ALA A 25 0.01 5.40 0.83
CA ALA A 25 0.62 6.38 1.71
C ALA A 25 2.07 6.59 1.32
N THR A 26 2.52 7.83 1.35
CA THR A 26 3.92 8.19 1.18
C THR A 26 4.41 8.79 2.49
N THR A 27 5.46 8.20 3.06
CA THR A 27 6.02 8.65 4.31
C THR A 27 7.49 9.00 4.10
N VAL A 28 7.87 10.22 4.45
CA VAL A 28 9.26 10.66 4.40
C VAL A 28 9.80 10.71 5.82
N MET A 29 10.88 10.01 6.05
CA MET A 29 11.50 9.93 7.38
C MET A 29 12.92 10.45 7.33
N VAL A 30 13.30 11.23 8.34
CA VAL A 30 14.69 11.64 8.56
C VAL A 30 15.09 11.15 9.95
N GLY A 31 15.99 10.17 9.98
CA GLY A 31 16.27 9.46 11.22
C GLY A 31 15.00 8.79 11.74
N ASP A 32 14.60 9.12 12.97
CA ASP A 32 13.40 8.55 13.61
C ASP A 32 12.16 9.43 13.45
N LYS A 33 12.28 10.52 12.71
CA LYS A 33 11.18 11.47 12.58
C LYS A 33 10.44 11.31 11.27
N VAL A 34 9.12 11.33 11.33
CA VAL A 34 8.25 11.37 10.15
C VAL A 34 8.01 12.83 9.80
N LEU A 35 8.48 13.24 8.63
CA LEU A 35 8.34 14.63 8.16
C LEU A 35 7.08 14.84 7.32
N HIS A 36 6.66 13.82 6.62
CA HIS A 36 5.51 13.90 5.73
C HIS A 36 4.82 12.54 5.61
N SER A 37 3.51 12.58 5.60
CA SER A 37 2.70 11.39 5.35
C SER A 37 1.44 11.80 4.60
N GLU A 38 1.12 11.09 3.54
CA GLU A 38 -0.04 11.38 2.72
C GLU A 38 -0.76 10.06 2.42
N LEU A 39 -2.09 10.08 2.53
CA LEU A 39 -2.94 8.94 2.25
C LEU A 39 -3.98 9.32 1.20
N VAL A 40 -4.06 8.53 0.14
CA VAL A 40 -5.04 8.72 -0.93
C VAL A 40 -5.79 7.42 -1.15
N GLN A 41 -7.11 7.50 -1.27
CA GLN A 41 -7.96 6.35 -1.58
C GLN A 41 -8.35 6.33 -3.04
N LEU A 42 -8.28 5.15 -3.66
CA LEU A 42 -8.70 4.92 -5.03
C LEU A 42 -9.70 3.76 -5.02
N SER A 43 -10.88 3.98 -5.57
CA SER A 43 -11.97 3.00 -5.52
C SER A 43 -12.44 2.48 -6.89
N GLU A 44 -11.81 2.94 -7.97
CA GLU A 44 -12.13 2.47 -9.32
C GLU A 44 -11.57 1.07 -9.54
N LEU A 45 -12.42 0.12 -9.95
CA LEU A 45 -12.01 -1.27 -10.16
C LEU A 45 -10.88 -1.42 -11.18
N ALA A 46 -10.99 -0.75 -12.31
CA ALA A 46 -9.97 -0.83 -13.36
C ALA A 46 -8.62 -0.32 -12.87
N ASP A 47 -8.64 0.74 -12.06
CA ASP A 47 -7.42 1.31 -11.50
C ASP A 47 -6.84 0.42 -10.41
N PHE A 48 -7.69 -0.27 -9.64
CA PHE A 48 -7.27 -1.22 -8.63
C PHE A 48 -6.39 -2.31 -9.23
N GLU A 49 -6.88 -2.98 -10.27
CA GLU A 49 -6.15 -4.09 -10.89
C GLU A 49 -4.87 -3.63 -11.56
N ARG A 50 -4.92 -2.52 -12.27
CA ARG A 50 -3.76 -1.94 -12.93
C ARG A 50 -2.69 -1.53 -11.91
N LEU A 51 -3.11 -0.90 -10.84
CA LEU A 51 -2.18 -0.45 -9.81
C LEU A 51 -1.53 -1.63 -9.09
N ARG A 52 -2.29 -2.68 -8.79
CA ARG A 52 -1.75 -3.86 -8.15
C ARG A 52 -0.67 -4.52 -9.02
N GLU A 53 -0.94 -4.68 -10.32
CA GLU A 53 0.06 -5.20 -11.25
C GLU A 53 1.30 -4.31 -11.30
N HIS A 54 1.10 -3.00 -11.32
CA HIS A 54 2.19 -2.04 -11.35
C HIS A 54 3.10 -2.16 -10.11
N VAL A 55 2.54 -2.25 -8.92
CA VAL A 55 3.36 -2.32 -7.72
C VAL A 55 4.13 -3.64 -7.64
N ILE A 56 3.57 -4.72 -8.16
CA ILE A 56 4.27 -6.00 -8.22
C ILE A 56 5.43 -5.93 -9.22
N GLU A 57 5.20 -5.35 -10.40
CA GLU A 57 6.23 -5.18 -11.42
C GLU A 57 7.37 -4.27 -10.96
N GLU A 58 7.06 -3.25 -10.17
CA GLU A 58 8.04 -2.31 -9.63
C GLU A 58 8.78 -2.87 -8.41
N ALA A 59 8.60 -4.15 -8.12
CA ALA A 59 9.28 -4.86 -7.04
C ALA A 59 8.91 -4.36 -5.62
N PHE A 60 7.69 -3.87 -5.46
CA PHE A 60 7.17 -3.62 -4.11
C PHE A 60 6.99 -4.96 -3.42
N GLU A 61 7.44 -5.06 -2.18
CA GLU A 61 7.34 -6.28 -1.41
C GLU A 61 6.00 -6.38 -0.70
N LYS A 62 5.42 -7.57 -0.72
CA LYS A 62 4.21 -7.84 0.06
C LYS A 62 4.58 -7.93 1.53
N GLN A 63 4.11 -6.98 2.32
CA GLN A 63 4.43 -6.91 3.75
C GLN A 63 3.44 -7.69 4.60
N THR A 64 2.18 -7.64 4.23
CA THR A 64 1.12 -8.18 5.06
C THR A 64 -0.05 -8.65 4.19
N GLU A 65 -0.68 -9.74 4.64
CA GLU A 65 -1.96 -10.18 4.12
C GLU A 65 -2.80 -10.55 5.33
N TYR A 66 -4.04 -10.08 5.37
CA TYR A 66 -4.92 -10.36 6.48
C TYR A 66 -6.35 -10.59 6.01
N LYS A 67 -7.13 -11.24 6.86
CA LYS A 67 -8.56 -11.45 6.64
C LYS A 67 -9.29 -11.04 7.92
N ASN A 68 -10.29 -10.19 7.76
CA ASN A 68 -11.11 -9.78 8.90
C ASN A 68 -12.10 -10.91 9.24
N PRO A 69 -12.00 -11.51 10.43
CA PRO A 69 -12.87 -12.63 10.78
C PRO A 69 -14.34 -12.26 10.94
N SER A 70 -14.62 -10.98 11.21
CA SER A 70 -16.01 -10.51 11.40
C SER A 70 -16.74 -10.28 10.08
N THR A 71 -16.06 -9.76 9.08
CA THR A 71 -16.68 -9.39 7.81
C THR A 71 -16.27 -10.28 6.65
N GLY A 72 -15.19 -11.04 6.80
CA GLY A 72 -14.65 -11.88 5.74
C GLY A 72 -13.84 -11.10 4.70
N THR A 73 -13.66 -9.80 4.86
CA THR A 73 -12.88 -8.98 3.94
C THR A 73 -11.40 -9.29 4.08
N ARG A 74 -10.65 -9.14 2.99
CA ARG A 74 -9.21 -9.37 2.97
C ARG A 74 -8.48 -8.09 2.59
N GLY A 75 -7.23 -8.00 3.01
CA GLY A 75 -6.35 -6.92 2.61
C GLY A 75 -4.94 -7.40 2.35
N GLU A 76 -4.26 -6.70 1.46
CA GLU A 76 -2.84 -6.93 1.15
C GLU A 76 -2.13 -5.60 1.21
N THR A 77 -0.94 -5.58 1.81
CA THR A 77 -0.10 -4.39 1.87
C THR A 77 1.20 -4.64 1.14
N TYR A 78 1.53 -3.76 0.22
CA TYR A 78 2.80 -3.78 -0.51
C TYR A 78 3.56 -2.50 -0.20
N SER A 79 4.86 -2.59 0.02
CA SER A 79 5.64 -1.39 0.28
C SER A 79 7.02 -1.46 -0.38
N LYS A 80 7.61 -0.27 -0.54
CA LYS A 80 8.95 -0.13 -1.06
C LYS A 80 9.62 1.05 -0.38
N VAL A 81 10.88 0.87 0.00
CA VAL A 81 11.66 1.90 0.67
C VAL A 81 12.70 2.46 -0.30
N PHE A 82 12.71 3.76 -0.43
CA PHE A 82 13.70 4.48 -1.22
C PHE A 82 14.63 5.20 -0.26
N GLY A 83 15.90 4.84 -0.30
CA GLY A 83 16.90 5.50 0.54
C GLY A 83 17.60 6.60 -0.25
N ALA A 84 17.85 7.73 0.42
CA ALA A 84 18.63 8.82 -0.14
C ALA A 84 19.53 9.37 0.95
N GLU A 85 20.76 9.63 0.60
CA GLU A 85 21.76 10.18 1.52
C GLU A 85 22.31 11.48 0.97
#